data_290b13d449b6745643330ec8280ed1a8
#
_entry.id   290b13d449b6745643330ec8280ed1a8
#
_cell.length_a   1.000
_cell.length_b   1.000
_cell.length_c   1.000
_cell.angle_alpha   90.00
_cell.angle_beta   90.00
_cell.angle_gamma   90.00
#
_symmetry.space_group_name_H-M   'P 1'
#
loop_
_entity.id
_entity.type
_entity.pdbx_description
1 polymer ?
#
loop_
_entity_poly.entity_id
_entity_poly.type
_entity_poly.pdbx_seq_one_letter_code
_entity_poly.pdbx_strand_id
1 'polypeptide(L)'
;MLTIYIDMDDVLCDYSSKIKEHKHKNPDNPFPQSVPGFFRSLEPMDGALAAEEQLRKKTNVEVYILTAPSTKNPLSYTEKRLWVEDKFGYEMTHNLIICSHKGLLKGNILIDDHASA
;
A
#
# COMPACT_ATOMS: atom_id res chain seq x y z
N MET A 1 20.52 -8.60 9.43
CA MET A 1 19.23 -7.93 9.59
C MET A 1 18.28 -8.40 8.51
N LEU A 2 17.06 -8.75 8.88
CA LEU A 2 16.04 -9.22 7.95
C LEU A 2 15.28 -8.03 7.37
N THR A 3 15.27 -7.88 6.04
CA THR A 3 14.52 -6.83 5.36
C THR A 3 13.19 -7.39 4.86
N ILE A 4 12.09 -6.79 5.31
CA ILE A 4 10.74 -7.20 4.97
C ILE A 4 10.06 -6.08 4.18
N TYR A 5 9.54 -6.42 3.01
CA TYR A 5 8.70 -5.52 2.22
C TYR A 5 7.24 -5.93 2.40
N ILE A 6 6.37 -4.95 2.65
CA ILE A 6 4.93 -5.16 2.77
C ILE A 6 4.26 -4.34 1.67
N ASP A 7 3.46 -5.01 0.82
CA ASP A 7 2.67 -4.33 -0.19
C ASP A 7 1.53 -3.54 0.47
N MET A 8 1.03 -2.53 -0.21
CA MET A 8 -0.08 -1.70 0.28
C MET A 8 -1.45 -2.24 -0.12
N ASP A 9 -1.72 -2.26 -1.43
CA ASP A 9 -3.06 -2.55 -1.92
C ASP A 9 -3.47 -3.98 -1.59
N ASP A 10 -4.59 -4.12 -0.88
CA ASP A 10 -5.15 -5.38 -0.40
C ASP A 10 -4.28 -6.16 0.59
N VAL A 11 -3.25 -5.51 1.13
CA VAL A 11 -2.46 -6.03 2.26
C VAL A 11 -2.61 -5.09 3.46
N LEU A 12 -2.25 -3.82 3.30
CA LEU A 12 -2.40 -2.81 4.35
C LEU A 12 -3.69 -2.02 4.21
N CYS A 13 -4.13 -1.74 2.99
CA CYS A 13 -5.36 -1.01 2.71
C CYS A 13 -6.29 -1.80 1.81
N ASP A 14 -7.58 -1.54 1.95
CA ASP A 14 -8.63 -2.27 1.23
C ASP A 14 -8.91 -1.60 -0.12
N TYR A 15 -8.12 -1.96 -1.11
CA TYR A 15 -8.23 -1.46 -2.47
C TYR A 15 -9.43 -2.07 -3.21
N SER A 16 -9.57 -3.39 -3.15
CA SER A 16 -10.60 -4.12 -3.92
C SER A 16 -12.01 -3.71 -3.56
N SER A 17 -12.31 -3.51 -2.28
CA SER A 17 -13.65 -3.07 -1.85
C SER A 17 -13.97 -1.67 -2.35
N LYS A 18 -12.97 -0.78 -2.35
CA LYS A 18 -13.15 0.59 -2.82
C LYS A 18 -13.40 0.62 -4.34
N ILE A 19 -12.69 -0.21 -5.09
CA ILE A 19 -12.92 -0.37 -6.54
C ILE A 19 -14.36 -0.80 -6.80
N LYS A 20 -14.83 -1.81 -6.08
CA LYS A 20 -16.21 -2.32 -6.23
C LYS A 20 -17.24 -1.26 -5.89
N GLU A 21 -17.02 -0.52 -4.81
CA GLU A 21 -17.91 0.56 -4.40
C GLU A 21 -18.02 1.64 -5.47
N HIS A 22 -16.89 2.09 -6.02
CA HIS A 22 -16.88 3.11 -7.06
C HIS A 22 -17.51 2.62 -8.35
N LYS A 23 -17.28 1.39 -8.75
CA LYS A 23 -17.92 0.80 -9.95
C LYS A 23 -19.43 0.71 -9.80
N HIS A 24 -19.91 0.43 -8.59
CA HIS A 24 -21.33 0.37 -8.32
C HIS A 24 -21.99 1.76 -8.42
N LYS A 25 -21.32 2.79 -7.87
CA LYS A 25 -21.83 4.16 -7.87
C LYS A 25 -21.68 4.86 -9.22
N ASN A 26 -20.60 4.56 -9.95
CA ASN A 26 -20.27 5.21 -11.23
C ASN A 26 -19.86 4.14 -12.25
N PRO A 27 -20.84 3.37 -12.78
CA PRO A 27 -20.54 2.26 -13.68
C PRO A 27 -19.91 2.71 -15.02
N ASP A 28 -20.02 3.99 -15.36
CA ASP A 28 -19.43 4.53 -16.59
C ASP A 28 -17.94 4.84 -16.47
N ASN A 29 -17.40 4.84 -15.25
CA ASN A 29 -15.97 5.07 -15.05
C ASN A 29 -15.21 3.73 -15.04
N PRO A 30 -14.44 3.40 -16.10
CA PRO A 30 -13.72 2.13 -16.15
C PRO A 30 -12.51 2.09 -15.21
N PHE A 31 -12.07 3.24 -14.70
CA PHE A 31 -10.86 3.35 -13.87
C PHE A 31 -11.16 4.11 -12.58
N PRO A 32 -11.86 3.48 -11.59
CA PRO A 32 -12.16 4.13 -10.31
C PRO A 32 -10.93 4.69 -9.60
N GLN A 33 -9.79 4.02 -9.74
CA GLN A 33 -8.54 4.43 -9.12
C GLN A 33 -7.97 5.74 -9.71
N SER A 34 -8.53 6.24 -10.83
CA SER A 34 -8.12 7.51 -11.41
C SER A 34 -8.71 8.72 -10.70
N VAL A 35 -9.69 8.51 -9.83
CA VAL A 35 -10.37 9.61 -9.14
C VAL A 35 -9.45 10.24 -8.09
N PRO A 36 -9.25 11.57 -8.11
CA PRO A 36 -8.47 12.24 -7.05
C PRO A 36 -9.03 11.91 -5.67
N GLY A 37 -8.14 11.64 -4.73
CA GLY A 37 -8.52 11.25 -3.37
C GLY A 37 -8.74 9.75 -3.17
N PHE A 38 -8.80 8.98 -4.24
CA PHE A 38 -9.08 7.54 -4.16
C PHE A 38 -8.13 6.82 -3.19
N PHE A 39 -6.82 6.94 -3.41
CA PHE A 39 -5.85 6.19 -2.61
C PHE A 39 -5.76 6.68 -1.16
N ARG A 40 -5.84 7.98 -0.94
CA ARG A 40 -5.81 8.50 0.43
C ARG A 40 -7.03 8.08 1.24
N SER A 41 -8.17 7.88 0.59
CA SER A 41 -9.44 7.53 1.24
C SER A 41 -9.56 6.05 1.61
N LEU A 42 -8.62 5.19 1.20
CA LEU A 42 -8.72 3.76 1.43
C LEU A 42 -8.72 3.42 2.93
N GLU A 43 -9.61 2.48 3.30
CA GLU A 43 -9.64 1.99 4.67
C GLU A 43 -8.52 0.97 4.89
N PRO A 44 -7.94 0.89 6.09
CA PRO A 44 -6.98 -0.17 6.37
C PRO A 44 -7.66 -1.53 6.43
N MET A 45 -6.90 -2.57 6.04
CA MET A 45 -7.36 -3.94 6.23
C MET A 45 -7.41 -4.24 7.73
N ASP A 46 -8.38 -5.06 8.14
CA ASP A 46 -8.55 -5.42 9.55
C ASP A 46 -7.27 -6.03 10.12
N GLY A 47 -6.79 -5.45 11.21
CA GLY A 47 -5.60 -5.91 11.91
C GLY A 47 -4.28 -5.56 11.25
N ALA A 48 -4.29 -4.97 10.05
CA ALA A 48 -3.06 -4.70 9.30
C ALA A 48 -2.14 -3.69 9.98
N LEU A 49 -2.71 -2.61 10.53
CA LEU A 49 -1.91 -1.59 11.19
C LEU A 49 -1.21 -2.13 12.44
N ALA A 50 -1.94 -2.92 13.24
CA ALA A 50 -1.40 -3.53 14.44
C ALA A 50 -0.34 -4.58 14.11
N ALA A 51 -0.57 -5.38 13.09
CA ALA A 51 0.38 -6.41 12.66
C ALA A 51 1.70 -5.80 12.16
N GLU A 52 1.61 -4.74 11.37
CA GLU A 52 2.81 -4.03 10.88
C GLU A 52 3.59 -3.44 12.05
N GLU A 53 2.90 -2.81 13.00
CA GLU A 53 3.54 -2.21 14.16
C GLU A 53 4.27 -3.25 15.00
N GLN A 54 3.67 -4.43 15.22
CA GLN A 54 4.31 -5.52 15.95
C GLN A 54 5.55 -6.04 15.22
N LEU A 55 5.47 -6.15 13.90
CA LEU A 55 6.59 -6.61 13.07
C LEU A 55 7.76 -5.62 13.16
N ARG A 56 7.46 -4.33 13.06
CA ARG A 56 8.44 -3.25 13.08
C ARG A 56 9.19 -3.17 14.41
N LYS A 57 8.57 -3.62 15.51
CA LYS A 57 9.17 -3.62 16.85
C LYS A 57 10.14 -4.78 17.08
N LYS A 58 10.19 -5.77 16.20
CA LYS A 58 11.09 -6.90 16.36
C LYS A 58 12.54 -6.49 16.15
N THR A 59 13.45 -7.09 16.94
CA THR A 59 14.90 -6.87 16.79
C THR A 59 15.38 -7.52 15.50
N ASN A 60 16.35 -6.91 14.85
CA ASN A 60 16.97 -7.40 13.62
C ASN A 60 15.99 -7.51 12.43
N VAL A 61 14.90 -6.74 12.48
CA VAL A 61 13.94 -6.66 11.38
C VAL A 61 13.85 -5.21 10.92
N GLU A 62 13.92 -5.02 9.62
CA GLU A 62 13.71 -3.72 8.98
C GLU A 62 12.51 -3.84 8.05
N VAL A 63 11.50 -3.01 8.26
CA VAL A 63 10.23 -3.07 7.52
C VAL A 63 10.11 -1.89 6.58
N TYR A 64 9.81 -2.19 5.32
CA TYR A 64 9.51 -1.18 4.30
C TYR A 64 8.14 -1.47 3.70
N ILE A 65 7.40 -0.41 3.38
CA ILE A 65 6.20 -0.53 2.55
C ILE A 65 6.65 -0.38 1.10
N LEU A 66 6.34 -1.37 0.28
CA LEU A 66 6.72 -1.39 -1.14
C LEU A 66 5.47 -1.51 -1.98
N THR A 67 5.16 -0.47 -2.74
CA THR A 67 3.92 -0.40 -3.51
C THR A 67 4.18 0.14 -4.91
N ALA A 68 3.39 -0.34 -5.88
CA ALA A 68 3.41 0.21 -7.22
C ALA A 68 2.45 1.40 -7.31
N PRO A 69 2.79 2.46 -8.05
CA PRO A 69 1.86 3.55 -8.29
C PRO A 69 0.79 3.12 -9.30
N SER A 70 -0.33 3.85 -9.33
CA SER A 70 -1.29 3.69 -10.41
C SER A 70 -0.91 4.63 -11.56
N THR A 71 -0.68 4.06 -12.74
CA THR A 71 -0.40 4.87 -13.93
C THR A 71 -1.64 5.61 -14.42
N LYS A 72 -2.83 5.23 -13.94
CA LYS A 72 -4.09 5.90 -14.26
C LYS A 72 -4.37 7.10 -13.36
N ASN A 73 -3.54 7.32 -12.34
CA ASN A 73 -3.72 8.43 -11.40
C ASN A 73 -2.36 9.02 -11.06
N PRO A 74 -1.99 10.17 -11.65
CA PRO A 74 -0.70 10.78 -11.35
C PRO A 74 -0.55 11.22 -9.89
N LEU A 75 -1.67 11.38 -9.18
CA LEU A 75 -1.65 11.73 -7.75
C LEU A 75 -1.43 10.52 -6.86
N SER A 76 -1.36 9.31 -7.42
CA SER A 76 -1.21 8.09 -6.62
C SER A 76 0.05 8.09 -5.76
N TYR A 77 1.15 8.63 -6.25
CA TYR A 77 2.39 8.78 -5.47
C TYR A 77 2.14 9.58 -4.20
N THR A 78 1.59 10.78 -4.36
CA THR A 78 1.32 11.68 -3.24
C THR A 78 0.30 11.09 -2.29
N GLU A 79 -0.77 10.51 -2.81
CA GLU A 79 -1.84 9.96 -1.99
C GLU A 79 -1.41 8.73 -1.21
N LYS A 80 -0.59 7.87 -1.79
CA LYS A 80 -0.02 6.73 -1.07
C LYS A 80 0.90 7.18 0.05
N ARG A 81 1.73 8.21 -0.21
CA ARG A 81 2.55 8.80 0.83
C ARG A 81 1.69 9.39 1.95
N LEU A 82 0.63 10.11 1.61
CA LEU A 82 -0.26 10.71 2.61
C LEU A 82 -0.99 9.64 3.42
N TRP A 83 -1.40 8.55 2.78
CA TRP A 83 -2.04 7.43 3.47
C TRP A 83 -1.11 6.83 4.52
N VAL A 84 0.15 6.60 4.17
CA VAL A 84 1.15 6.07 5.10
C VAL A 84 1.35 7.03 6.27
N GLU A 85 1.46 8.32 5.99
CA GLU A 85 1.62 9.33 7.04
C GLU A 85 0.39 9.39 7.95
N ASP A 86 -0.82 9.33 7.37
CA ASP A 86 -2.08 9.37 8.13
C ASP A 86 -2.21 8.15 9.06
N LYS A 87 -1.79 6.97 8.61
CA LYS A 87 -2.02 5.71 9.33
C LYS A 87 -0.85 5.30 10.25
N PHE A 88 0.38 5.59 9.85
CA PHE A 88 1.58 5.13 10.56
C PHE A 88 2.43 6.27 11.14
N GLY A 89 2.18 7.51 10.72
CA GLY A 89 2.97 8.66 11.15
C GLY A 89 4.08 9.03 10.17
N TYR A 90 4.63 10.21 10.38
CA TYR A 90 5.62 10.79 9.48
C TYR A 90 6.87 9.92 9.33
N GLU A 91 7.36 9.32 10.42
CA GLU A 91 8.61 8.54 10.40
C GLU A 91 8.53 7.38 9.42
N MET A 92 7.37 6.74 9.28
CA MET A 92 7.20 5.60 8.39
C MET A 92 7.29 6.00 6.91
N THR A 93 7.11 7.28 6.58
CA THR A 93 7.28 7.75 5.20
C THR A 93 8.70 7.58 4.69
N HIS A 94 9.69 7.50 5.60
CA HIS A 94 11.08 7.22 5.22
C HIS A 94 11.29 5.77 4.78
N ASN A 95 10.37 4.89 5.13
CA ASN A 95 10.41 3.48 4.79
C ASN A 95 9.35 3.12 3.75
N LEU A 96 8.92 4.09 2.96
CA LEU A 96 7.97 3.89 1.87
C LEU A 96 8.69 3.93 0.54
N ILE A 97 8.50 2.87 -0.25
CA ILE A 97 9.06 2.77 -1.59
C ILE A 97 7.90 2.65 -2.58
N ILE A 98 7.80 3.60 -3.49
CA ILE A 98 6.79 3.58 -4.55
C ILE A 98 7.51 3.35 -5.87
N CYS A 99 7.32 2.19 -6.47
CA CYS A 99 8.08 1.77 -7.62
C CYS A 99 7.26 0.82 -8.50
N SER A 100 7.25 1.07 -9.82
CA SER A 100 6.57 0.21 -10.77
C SER A 100 7.27 -1.14 -10.97
N HIS A 101 8.56 -1.20 -10.69
CA HIS A 101 9.39 -2.38 -10.96
C HIS A 101 9.92 -2.95 -9.65
N LYS A 102 9.03 -3.55 -8.87
CA LYS A 102 9.38 -4.12 -7.56
C LYS A 102 10.48 -5.18 -7.64
N GLY A 103 10.60 -5.86 -8.80
CA GLY A 103 11.63 -6.87 -9.01
C GLY A 103 13.06 -6.34 -9.00
N LEU A 104 13.25 -5.01 -9.10
CA LEU A 104 14.57 -4.40 -9.00
C LEU A 104 15.09 -4.33 -7.56
N LEU A 105 14.19 -4.53 -6.59
CA LEU A 105 14.54 -4.41 -5.18
C LEU A 105 14.87 -5.78 -4.61
N LYS A 106 15.84 -5.80 -3.70
CA LYS A 106 16.29 -7.02 -3.04
C LYS A 106 16.00 -6.93 -1.56
N GLY A 107 15.32 -7.92 -1.04
CA GLY A 107 15.03 -8.08 0.37
C GLY A 107 14.88 -9.56 0.69
N ASN A 108 14.54 -9.84 1.93
CA ASN A 108 14.44 -11.23 2.38
C ASN A 108 13.02 -11.78 2.22
N ILE A 109 12.01 -10.95 2.49
CA ILE A 109 10.62 -11.39 2.48
C ILE A 109 9.76 -10.29 1.84
N LEU A 110 8.82 -10.71 0.99
CA LEU A 110 7.76 -9.84 0.46
C LEU A 110 6.41 -10.38 0.93
N ILE A 111 5.65 -9.53 1.60
CA ILE A 111 4.27 -9.84 1.99
C ILE A 111 3.36 -9.18 0.97
N ASP A 112 2.64 -9.99 0.21
CA ASP A 112 1.86 -9.58 -0.95
C ASP A 112 0.52 -10.33 -0.93
N ASP A 113 -0.51 -9.76 -1.55
CA ASP A 113 -1.83 -10.38 -1.70
C ASP A 113 -1.86 -11.39 -2.84
N HIS A 114 -0.90 -11.32 -3.77
CA HIS A 114 -0.79 -12.29 -4.84
C HIS A 114 -0.07 -13.52 -4.33
N ALA A 115 -0.79 -14.65 -4.26
CA ALA A 115 -0.14 -15.92 -4.02
C ALA A 115 0.79 -16.16 -5.19
N SER A 116 2.09 -16.03 -4.95
CA SER A 116 3.06 -16.39 -5.96
C SER A 116 2.95 -17.90 -6.17
N ALA A 117 2.59 -18.24 -7.37
CA ALA A 117 2.62 -19.61 -7.78
C ALA A 117 4.05 -20.10 -7.75
#